data_0d6e51543e2c70f3e43ce4bf735769a7
#
_entry.id   0d6e51543e2c70f3e43ce4bf735769a7
#
_cell.length_a   1.000
_cell.length_b   1.000
_cell.length_c   1.000
_cell.angle_alpha   90.00
_cell.angle_beta   90.00
_cell.angle_gamma   90.00
#
_symmetry.space_group_name_H-M   'P 1'
#
loop_
_entity.id
_entity.type
_entity.pdbx_description
1 polymer ?
#
loop_
_entity_poly.entity_id
_entity_poly.type
_entity_poly.pdbx_seq_one_letter_code
_entity_poly.pdbx_strand_id
1 'polypeptide(L)'
;MARAGKEEYKKYLERIDGDMKLTYSVVPQKTMSARQRFTYLYDAEYLLFSKKDGEGYVTSMDAYFKELGEDARAVDYGMAAQQVYTATGGKVPESVILKTKEWTVKALQYTDISLMDKINFLAMLGDTNKVLKEYVEAKKCYNQAFMESMQMEQEMTKAMIQMRIKQKLAALDLIK
;
A
#
# COMPACT_ATOMS: atom_id res chain seq x y z
N MET A 1 -2.73 -13.74 9.55
CA MET A 1 -3.86 -14.53 10.07
C MET A 1 -5.12 -14.26 9.25
N ALA A 2 -5.61 -13.03 9.09
CA ALA A 2 -6.69 -12.68 8.16
C ALA A 2 -6.42 -13.20 6.74
N ARG A 3 -5.18 -13.04 6.26
CA ARG A 3 -4.72 -13.53 4.96
C ARG A 3 -4.82 -15.05 4.78
N ALA A 4 -4.83 -15.82 5.88
CA ALA A 4 -4.99 -17.27 5.88
C ALA A 4 -6.46 -17.70 6.01
N GLY A 5 -7.42 -16.77 6.01
CA GLY A 5 -8.84 -17.05 6.08
C GLY A 5 -9.34 -17.59 7.42
N LYS A 6 -8.58 -17.39 8.49
CA LYS A 6 -8.93 -17.89 9.82
C LYS A 6 -9.81 -16.88 10.57
N GLU A 7 -11.11 -17.03 10.44
CA GLU A 7 -12.12 -16.17 11.11
C GLU A 7 -12.03 -16.16 12.64
N GLU A 8 -11.57 -17.27 13.23
CA GLU A 8 -11.36 -17.37 14.68
C GLU A 8 -10.48 -16.25 15.27
N TYR A 9 -9.61 -15.66 14.45
CA TYR A 9 -8.79 -14.54 14.89
C TYR A 9 -9.57 -13.24 15.14
N LYS A 10 -10.80 -13.11 14.66
CA LYS A 10 -11.69 -12.01 15.07
C LYS A 10 -11.89 -11.99 16.59
N LYS A 11 -11.99 -13.17 17.21
CA LYS A 11 -12.11 -13.31 18.67
C LYS A 11 -10.87 -12.78 19.42
N TYR A 12 -9.69 -12.82 18.80
CA TYR A 12 -8.50 -12.25 19.42
C TYR A 12 -8.48 -10.72 19.41
N LEU A 13 -9.19 -10.07 18.47
CA LEU A 13 -9.31 -8.62 18.45
C LEU A 13 -10.05 -8.10 19.70
N GLU A 14 -11.00 -8.87 20.22
CA GLU A 14 -11.72 -8.53 21.45
C GLU A 14 -10.81 -8.58 22.69
N ARG A 15 -9.83 -9.51 22.71
CA ARG A 15 -8.83 -9.61 23.79
C ARG A 15 -7.78 -8.52 23.70
N ILE A 16 -7.33 -8.18 22.49
CA ILE A 16 -6.31 -7.15 22.26
C ILE A 16 -6.74 -5.78 22.80
N ASP A 17 -8.06 -5.52 22.86
CA ASP A 17 -8.60 -4.26 23.40
C ASP A 17 -8.16 -3.97 24.84
N GLY A 18 -8.12 -5.00 25.69
CA GLY A 18 -7.62 -4.88 27.07
C GLY A 18 -6.11 -4.62 27.13
N ASP A 19 -5.35 -5.42 26.38
CA ASP A 19 -3.90 -5.37 26.38
C ASP A 19 -3.37 -4.09 25.70
N MET A 20 -4.06 -3.61 24.65
CA MET A 20 -3.67 -2.38 23.96
C MET A 20 -4.05 -1.11 24.70
N LYS A 21 -5.13 -1.10 25.47
CA LYS A 21 -5.44 0.03 26.40
C LYS A 21 -4.32 0.23 27.41
N LEU A 22 -3.70 -0.86 27.89
CA LEU A 22 -2.57 -0.80 28.80
C LEU A 22 -1.28 -0.34 28.11
N THR A 23 -1.05 -0.76 26.88
CA THR A 23 0.21 -0.50 26.15
C THR A 23 0.21 0.86 25.44
N TYR A 24 -0.93 1.33 24.95
CA TYR A 24 -1.08 2.56 24.14
C TYR A 24 -1.88 3.68 24.82
N SER A 25 -2.16 3.55 26.12
CA SER A 25 -2.83 4.61 26.91
C SER A 25 -2.08 5.94 26.91
N VAL A 26 -0.82 5.95 26.50
CA VAL A 26 0.06 7.14 26.48
C VAL A 26 0.06 7.86 25.12
N VAL A 27 -0.46 7.24 24.03
CA VAL A 27 -0.52 7.87 22.71
C VAL A 27 -1.96 8.34 22.45
N PRO A 28 -2.21 9.65 22.40
CA PRO A 28 -3.55 10.16 22.09
C PRO A 28 -3.95 9.72 20.68
N GLN A 29 -4.86 8.78 20.57
CA GLN A 29 -5.50 8.45 19.30
C GLN A 29 -6.64 9.47 19.11
N LYS A 30 -6.46 10.39 18.17
CA LYS A 30 -7.37 11.51 17.97
C LYS A 30 -8.73 11.10 17.40
N THR A 31 -8.77 10.13 16.49
CA THR A 31 -9.97 9.82 15.69
C THR A 31 -10.42 8.38 15.78
N MET A 32 -9.50 7.42 15.81
CA MET A 32 -9.84 5.99 15.77
C MET A 32 -9.12 5.21 16.86
N SER A 33 -9.85 4.38 17.62
CA SER A 33 -9.24 3.48 18.60
C SER A 33 -8.40 2.39 17.89
N ALA A 34 -7.39 1.85 18.58
CA ALA A 34 -6.57 0.76 18.06
C ALA A 34 -7.43 -0.44 17.65
N ARG A 35 -8.46 -0.78 18.44
CA ARG A 35 -9.40 -1.86 18.12
C ARG A 35 -10.12 -1.61 16.80
N GLN A 36 -10.71 -0.43 16.60
CA GLN A 36 -11.39 -0.08 15.36
C GLN A 36 -10.43 -0.19 14.17
N ARG A 37 -9.21 0.35 14.32
CA ARG A 37 -8.18 0.27 13.28
C ARG A 37 -7.86 -1.18 12.89
N PHE A 38 -7.64 -2.06 13.86
CA PHE A 38 -7.39 -3.47 13.59
C PHE A 38 -8.58 -4.19 12.97
N THR A 39 -9.81 -3.84 13.38
CA THR A 39 -11.02 -4.42 12.79
C THR A 39 -11.13 -4.07 11.31
N TYR A 40 -10.97 -2.80 10.96
CA TYR A 40 -10.99 -2.37 9.54
C TYR A 40 -9.92 -3.09 8.72
N LEU A 41 -8.67 -3.10 9.20
CA LEU A 41 -7.58 -3.72 8.47
C LEU A 41 -7.75 -5.23 8.36
N TYR A 42 -8.24 -5.89 9.41
CA TYR A 42 -8.53 -7.33 9.38
C TYR A 42 -9.62 -7.64 8.35
N ASP A 43 -10.73 -6.93 8.37
CA ASP A 43 -11.85 -7.18 7.46
C ASP A 43 -11.46 -6.89 6.01
N ALA A 44 -10.72 -5.82 5.75
CA ALA A 44 -10.18 -5.51 4.44
C ALA A 44 -9.21 -6.61 3.95
N GLU A 45 -8.23 -7.01 4.75
CA GLU A 45 -7.30 -8.08 4.40
C GLU A 45 -8.02 -9.42 4.15
N TYR A 46 -9.04 -9.74 4.93
CA TYR A 46 -9.85 -10.93 4.74
C TYR A 46 -10.55 -10.92 3.37
N LEU A 47 -11.17 -9.80 2.99
CA LEU A 47 -11.79 -9.65 1.68
C LEU A 47 -10.76 -9.86 0.56
N LEU A 48 -9.62 -9.19 0.64
CA LEU A 48 -8.61 -9.22 -0.42
C LEU A 48 -7.90 -10.58 -0.54
N PHE A 49 -7.39 -11.11 0.59
CA PHE A 49 -6.52 -12.29 0.56
C PHE A 49 -7.29 -13.61 0.59
N SER A 50 -8.43 -13.67 1.29
CA SER A 50 -9.20 -14.89 1.46
C SER A 50 -10.36 -15.00 0.47
N LYS A 51 -11.12 -13.91 0.29
CA LYS A 51 -12.29 -13.91 -0.60
C LYS A 51 -11.93 -13.53 -2.05
N LYS A 52 -10.72 -12.99 -2.28
CA LYS A 52 -10.30 -12.46 -3.58
C LYS A 52 -11.22 -11.33 -4.09
N ASP A 53 -11.86 -10.64 -3.17
CA ASP A 53 -12.79 -9.54 -3.43
C ASP A 53 -12.03 -8.21 -3.37
N GLY A 54 -11.52 -7.78 -4.52
CA GLY A 54 -10.77 -6.52 -4.63
C GLY A 54 -11.67 -5.28 -4.48
N GLU A 55 -12.91 -5.34 -4.91
CA GLU A 55 -13.85 -4.21 -4.81
C GLU A 55 -14.34 -4.04 -3.37
N GLY A 56 -14.64 -5.14 -2.69
CA GLY A 56 -14.94 -5.13 -1.26
C GLY A 56 -13.78 -4.61 -0.43
N TYR A 57 -12.53 -4.98 -0.79
CA TYR A 57 -11.33 -4.43 -0.17
C TYR A 57 -11.25 -2.91 -0.33
N VAL A 58 -11.45 -2.40 -1.54
CA VAL A 58 -11.43 -0.96 -1.82
C VAL A 58 -12.48 -0.24 -0.99
N THR A 59 -13.70 -0.76 -0.96
CA THR A 59 -14.82 -0.18 -0.18
C THR A 59 -14.46 -0.11 1.32
N SER A 60 -13.89 -1.21 1.86
CA SER A 60 -13.47 -1.27 3.25
C SER A 60 -12.33 -0.29 3.58
N MET A 61 -11.34 -0.19 2.69
CA MET A 61 -10.21 0.74 2.87
C MET A 61 -10.62 2.21 2.72
N ASP A 62 -11.55 2.55 1.81
CA ASP A 62 -12.07 3.91 1.69
C ASP A 62 -12.85 4.32 2.96
N ALA A 63 -13.62 3.40 3.54
CA ALA A 63 -14.29 3.63 4.83
C ALA A 63 -13.26 3.84 5.96
N TYR A 64 -12.20 3.04 5.98
CA TYR A 64 -11.08 3.18 6.92
C TYR A 64 -10.40 4.55 6.80
N PHE A 65 -10.06 5.00 5.59
CA PHE A 65 -9.42 6.30 5.37
C PHE A 65 -10.34 7.47 5.71
N LYS A 66 -11.64 7.33 5.45
CA LYS A 66 -12.63 8.33 5.83
C LYS A 66 -12.70 8.49 7.34
N GLU A 67 -12.66 7.39 8.08
CA GLU A 67 -12.70 7.40 9.55
C GLU A 67 -11.39 7.91 10.16
N LEU A 68 -10.22 7.60 9.54
CA LEU A 68 -8.93 8.15 9.96
C LEU A 68 -8.85 9.66 9.75
N GLY A 69 -9.48 10.19 8.71
CA GLY A 69 -9.45 11.62 8.39
C GLY A 69 -8.02 12.16 8.29
N GLU A 70 -7.71 13.18 9.09
CA GLU A 70 -6.40 13.83 9.11
C GLU A 70 -5.29 12.98 9.75
N ASP A 71 -5.63 11.91 10.47
CA ASP A 71 -4.63 11.00 11.07
C ASP A 71 -4.08 9.99 10.04
N ALA A 72 -4.60 9.96 8.82
CA ALA A 72 -4.09 9.13 7.74
C ALA A 72 -2.70 9.61 7.28
N ARG A 73 -1.77 8.68 7.09
CA ARG A 73 -0.37 8.96 6.71
C ARG A 73 -0.04 8.37 5.35
N ALA A 74 1.06 8.81 4.76
CA ALA A 74 1.57 8.27 3.50
C ALA A 74 1.63 6.74 3.49
N VAL A 75 2.14 6.15 4.57
CA VAL A 75 2.30 4.69 4.71
C VAL A 75 0.96 3.95 4.72
N ASP A 76 -0.11 4.54 5.25
CA ASP A 76 -1.42 3.90 5.29
C ASP A 76 -1.97 3.71 3.86
N TYR A 77 -1.89 4.74 3.02
CA TYR A 77 -2.28 4.68 1.61
C TYR A 77 -1.35 3.78 0.78
N GLY A 78 -0.04 3.92 0.97
CA GLY A 78 0.96 3.12 0.25
C GLY A 78 0.85 1.63 0.57
N MET A 79 0.64 1.26 1.83
CA MET A 79 0.42 -0.13 2.23
C MET A 79 -0.88 -0.70 1.65
N ALA A 80 -1.97 0.07 1.64
CA ALA A 80 -3.22 -0.36 1.03
C ALA A 80 -3.04 -0.69 -0.46
N ALA A 81 -2.37 0.20 -1.20
CA ALA A 81 -2.06 -0.02 -2.59
C ALA A 81 -1.15 -1.25 -2.80
N GLN A 82 -0.12 -1.41 -1.97
CA GLN A 82 0.82 -2.54 -2.05
C GLN A 82 0.14 -3.89 -1.79
N GLN A 83 -0.83 -3.94 -0.89
CA GLN A 83 -1.56 -5.17 -0.58
C GLN A 83 -2.32 -5.70 -1.79
N VAL A 84 -2.89 -4.84 -2.65
CA VAL A 84 -3.55 -5.25 -3.89
C VAL A 84 -2.58 -6.04 -4.78
N TYR A 85 -1.38 -5.53 -5.01
CA TYR A 85 -0.37 -6.23 -5.80
C TYR A 85 0.13 -7.52 -5.14
N THR A 86 0.34 -7.49 -3.84
CA THR A 86 0.80 -8.67 -3.08
C THR A 86 -0.21 -9.81 -3.14
N ALA A 87 -1.51 -9.48 -3.06
CA ALA A 87 -2.58 -10.49 -3.03
C ALA A 87 -2.93 -11.03 -4.42
N THR A 88 -2.77 -10.22 -5.47
CA THR A 88 -3.40 -10.49 -6.78
C THR A 88 -2.42 -10.45 -7.96
N GLY A 89 -1.20 -9.94 -7.75
CA GLY A 89 -0.25 -9.67 -8.83
C GLY A 89 -0.77 -8.64 -9.84
N GLY A 90 -1.69 -7.77 -9.42
CA GLY A 90 -2.35 -6.77 -10.29
C GLY A 90 -3.49 -7.34 -11.14
N LYS A 91 -3.88 -8.61 -10.93
CA LYS A 91 -5.00 -9.25 -11.64
C LYS A 91 -6.32 -9.00 -10.91
N VAL A 92 -6.83 -7.80 -11.04
CA VAL A 92 -8.08 -7.33 -10.43
C VAL A 92 -8.85 -6.47 -11.45
N PRO A 93 -10.13 -6.16 -11.22
CA PRO A 93 -10.88 -5.21 -12.03
C PRO A 93 -10.16 -3.86 -12.16
N GLU A 94 -10.34 -3.18 -13.29
CA GLU A 94 -9.72 -1.89 -13.58
C GLU A 94 -10.07 -0.84 -12.51
N SER A 95 -11.29 -0.87 -11.98
CA SER A 95 -11.75 -0.02 -10.88
C SER A 95 -10.83 -0.09 -9.66
N VAL A 96 -10.39 -1.30 -9.30
CA VAL A 96 -9.46 -1.54 -8.19
C VAL A 96 -8.06 -1.00 -8.50
N ILE A 97 -7.59 -1.16 -9.75
CA ILE A 97 -6.30 -0.62 -10.19
C ILE A 97 -6.30 0.91 -10.17
N LEU A 98 -7.37 1.54 -10.65
CA LEU A 98 -7.53 2.99 -10.60
C LEU A 98 -7.51 3.52 -9.16
N LYS A 99 -8.16 2.81 -8.24
CA LYS A 99 -8.13 3.16 -6.82
C LYS A 99 -6.75 2.97 -6.20
N THR A 100 -6.06 1.90 -6.57
CA THR A 100 -4.66 1.68 -6.18
C THR A 100 -3.75 2.83 -6.65
N LYS A 101 -3.96 3.32 -7.88
CA LYS A 101 -3.28 4.50 -8.41
C LYS A 101 -3.57 5.75 -7.58
N GLU A 102 -4.84 6.01 -7.28
CA GLU A 102 -5.26 7.16 -6.44
C GLU A 102 -4.57 7.15 -5.08
N TRP A 103 -4.60 6.01 -4.36
CA TRP A 103 -3.94 5.88 -3.06
C TRP A 103 -2.43 6.08 -3.15
N THR A 104 -1.78 5.53 -4.19
CA THR A 104 -0.34 5.70 -4.38
C THR A 104 0.03 7.16 -4.65
N VAL A 105 -0.74 7.84 -5.48
CA VAL A 105 -0.55 9.28 -5.75
C VAL A 105 -0.74 10.07 -4.47
N LYS A 106 -1.77 9.76 -3.68
CA LYS A 106 -2.02 10.43 -2.40
C LYS A 106 -0.88 10.20 -1.41
N ALA A 107 -0.33 8.99 -1.32
CA ALA A 107 0.84 8.70 -0.49
C ALA A 107 2.06 9.56 -0.87
N LEU A 108 2.27 9.78 -2.17
CA LEU A 108 3.38 10.58 -2.68
C LEU A 108 3.23 12.10 -2.46
N GLN A 109 2.04 12.59 -2.09
CA GLN A 109 1.79 14.00 -1.78
C GLN A 109 2.24 14.39 -0.37
N TYR A 110 2.47 13.43 0.51
CA TYR A 110 2.95 13.69 1.87
C TYR A 110 4.42 14.13 1.86
N THR A 111 4.76 15.11 2.68
CA THR A 111 6.12 15.68 2.75
C THR A 111 7.04 14.92 3.70
N ASP A 112 6.49 14.16 4.64
CA ASP A 112 7.19 13.40 5.67
C ASP A 112 7.44 11.92 5.28
N ILE A 113 7.31 11.61 4.00
CA ILE A 113 7.54 10.27 3.46
C ILE A 113 9.04 9.94 3.48
N SER A 114 9.39 8.72 3.92
CA SER A 114 10.78 8.26 3.87
C SER A 114 11.26 8.11 2.42
N LEU A 115 12.58 8.31 2.19
CA LEU A 115 13.17 8.11 0.86
C LEU A 115 12.87 6.71 0.30
N MET A 116 12.95 5.68 1.14
CA MET A 116 12.65 4.30 0.75
C MET A 116 11.19 4.13 0.33
N ASP A 117 10.25 4.66 1.09
CA ASP A 117 8.83 4.59 0.77
C ASP A 117 8.52 5.36 -0.51
N LYS A 118 9.12 6.56 -0.67
CA LYS A 118 8.98 7.35 -1.90
C LYS A 118 9.40 6.56 -3.14
N ILE A 119 10.58 5.92 -3.08
CA ILE A 119 11.08 5.08 -4.18
C ILE A 119 10.13 3.91 -4.46
N ASN A 120 9.68 3.22 -3.41
CA ASN A 120 8.78 2.09 -3.55
C ASN A 120 7.42 2.50 -4.14
N PHE A 121 6.87 3.63 -3.68
CA PHE A 121 5.58 4.12 -4.19
C PHE A 121 5.69 4.63 -5.63
N LEU A 122 6.78 5.28 -6.01
CA LEU A 122 7.03 5.64 -7.40
C LEU A 122 7.14 4.40 -8.29
N ALA A 123 7.86 3.37 -7.85
CA ALA A 123 7.97 2.12 -8.60
C ALA A 123 6.61 1.41 -8.73
N MET A 124 5.81 1.42 -7.66
CA MET A 124 4.45 0.86 -7.65
C MET A 124 3.50 1.66 -8.55
N LEU A 125 3.60 2.99 -8.56
CA LEU A 125 2.83 3.83 -9.48
C LEU A 125 3.19 3.52 -10.94
N GLY A 126 4.46 3.25 -11.21
CA GLY A 126 4.90 2.76 -12.51
C GLY A 126 4.28 1.41 -12.90
N ASP A 127 4.22 0.45 -11.94
CA ASP A 127 3.55 -0.83 -12.16
C ASP A 127 2.05 -0.64 -12.44
N THR A 128 1.40 0.25 -11.70
CA THR A 128 -0.02 0.57 -11.86
C THR A 128 -0.30 1.18 -13.22
N ASN A 129 0.47 2.17 -13.63
CA ASN A 129 0.35 2.80 -14.95
C ASN A 129 0.60 1.78 -16.08
N LYS A 130 1.56 0.85 -15.90
CA LYS A 130 1.80 -0.24 -16.85
C LYS A 130 0.58 -1.14 -17.02
N VAL A 131 -0.09 -1.52 -15.93
CA VAL A 131 -1.34 -2.33 -15.97
C VAL A 131 -2.44 -1.58 -16.71
N LEU A 132 -2.56 -0.26 -16.51
CA LEU A 132 -3.50 0.63 -17.20
C LEU A 132 -3.08 0.95 -18.65
N LYS A 133 -1.97 0.40 -19.15
CA LYS A 133 -1.39 0.67 -20.47
C LYS A 133 -0.95 2.13 -20.67
N GLU A 134 -0.77 2.87 -19.60
CA GLU A 134 -0.23 4.23 -19.59
C GLU A 134 1.30 4.20 -19.59
N TYR A 135 1.90 3.67 -20.65
CA TYR A 135 3.33 3.31 -20.70
C TYR A 135 4.28 4.50 -20.56
N VAL A 136 3.89 5.66 -21.07
CA VAL A 136 4.68 6.90 -20.94
C VAL A 136 4.77 7.32 -19.48
N GLU A 137 3.65 7.30 -18.76
CA GLU A 137 3.61 7.65 -17.36
C GLU A 137 4.32 6.58 -16.50
N ALA A 138 4.17 5.29 -16.84
CA ALA A 138 4.91 4.22 -16.19
C ALA A 138 6.45 4.45 -16.28
N LYS A 139 6.94 4.81 -17.47
CA LYS A 139 8.37 5.11 -17.70
C LYS A 139 8.84 6.31 -16.89
N LYS A 140 8.04 7.37 -16.81
CA LYS A 140 8.34 8.56 -15.98
C LYS A 140 8.46 8.17 -14.51
N CYS A 141 7.51 7.39 -13.98
CA CYS A 141 7.55 6.95 -12.58
C CYS A 141 8.78 6.10 -12.27
N TYR A 142 9.15 5.15 -13.13
CA TYR A 142 10.35 4.35 -12.92
C TYR A 142 11.64 5.18 -12.99
N ASN A 143 11.74 6.11 -13.94
CA ASN A 143 12.88 7.02 -14.02
C ASN A 143 12.99 7.89 -12.77
N GLN A 144 11.88 8.40 -12.27
CA GLN A 144 11.87 9.19 -11.04
C GLN A 144 12.28 8.34 -9.83
N ALA A 145 11.78 7.10 -9.70
CA ALA A 145 12.21 6.17 -8.66
C ALA A 145 13.71 5.89 -8.72
N PHE A 146 14.26 5.75 -9.94
CA PHE A 146 15.70 5.57 -10.15
C PHE A 146 16.50 6.79 -9.70
N MET A 147 16.07 8.00 -10.04
CA MET A 147 16.72 9.25 -9.62
C MET A 147 16.69 9.43 -8.10
N GLU A 148 15.54 9.19 -7.46
CA GLU A 148 15.44 9.22 -5.99
C GLU A 148 16.38 8.20 -5.33
N SER A 149 16.55 7.01 -5.92
CA SER A 149 17.45 5.99 -5.39
C SER A 149 18.93 6.41 -5.37
N MET A 150 19.31 7.41 -6.17
CA MET A 150 20.69 7.94 -6.15
C MET A 150 21.06 8.60 -4.82
N GLN A 151 20.06 9.06 -4.06
CA GLN A 151 20.24 9.71 -2.75
C GLN A 151 20.48 8.69 -1.63
N MET A 152 20.37 7.37 -1.89
CA MET A 152 20.60 6.34 -0.89
C MET A 152 22.08 6.23 -0.54
N GLU A 153 22.36 6.20 0.76
CA GLU A 153 23.73 6.04 1.28
C GLU A 153 24.22 4.60 1.24
N GLN A 154 23.30 3.64 1.45
CA GLN A 154 23.63 2.22 1.54
C GLN A 154 23.80 1.60 0.15
N GLU A 155 25.03 1.50 -0.33
CA GLU A 155 25.37 1.12 -1.71
C GLU A 155 24.77 -0.22 -2.16
N MET A 156 24.77 -1.24 -1.30
CA MET A 156 24.21 -2.56 -1.65
C MET A 156 22.71 -2.47 -1.91
N THR A 157 21.98 -1.82 -1.01
CA THR A 157 20.50 -1.62 -1.13
C THR A 157 20.18 -0.77 -2.35
N LYS A 158 20.95 0.31 -2.57
CA LYS A 158 20.84 1.18 -3.75
C LYS A 158 21.01 0.37 -5.04
N ALA A 159 22.06 -0.42 -5.14
CA ALA A 159 22.33 -1.25 -6.33
C ALA A 159 21.19 -2.24 -6.60
N MET A 160 20.66 -2.91 -5.57
CA MET A 160 19.54 -3.84 -5.70
C MET A 160 18.28 -3.14 -6.21
N ILE A 161 17.95 -1.96 -5.65
CA ILE A 161 16.78 -1.18 -6.06
C ILE A 161 16.93 -0.70 -7.50
N GLN A 162 18.09 -0.15 -7.85
CA GLN A 162 18.37 0.33 -9.20
C GLN A 162 18.31 -0.79 -10.23
N MET A 163 18.82 -1.98 -9.89
CA MET A 163 18.72 -3.16 -10.76
C MET A 163 17.26 -3.54 -11.00
N ARG A 164 16.43 -3.58 -9.96
CA ARG A 164 14.99 -3.86 -10.08
C ARG A 164 14.28 -2.83 -10.97
N ILE A 165 14.56 -1.53 -10.80
CA ILE A 165 13.96 -0.47 -11.60
C ILE A 165 14.40 -0.59 -13.06
N LYS A 166 15.69 -0.85 -13.34
CA LYS A 166 16.19 -1.07 -14.69
C LYS A 166 15.51 -2.26 -15.39
N GLN A 167 15.26 -3.36 -14.65
CA GLN A 167 14.52 -4.50 -15.19
C GLN A 167 13.08 -4.10 -15.57
N LYS A 168 12.40 -3.28 -14.75
CA LYS A 168 11.06 -2.77 -15.06
C LYS A 168 11.05 -1.88 -16.30
N LEU A 169 12.05 -1.00 -16.44
CA LEU A 169 12.21 -0.14 -17.62
C LEU A 169 12.46 -0.98 -18.89
N ALA A 170 13.38 -1.94 -18.83
CA ALA A 170 13.66 -2.84 -19.94
C ALA A 170 12.42 -3.65 -20.35
N ALA A 171 11.67 -4.16 -19.38
CA ALA A 171 10.41 -4.87 -19.66
C ALA A 171 9.33 -3.97 -20.29
N LEU A 172 9.36 -2.66 -19.99
CA LEU A 172 8.44 -1.69 -20.59
C LEU A 172 8.80 -1.38 -22.05
N ASP A 173 10.12 -1.29 -22.38
CA ASP A 173 10.62 -1.02 -23.73
C ASP A 173 10.35 -2.19 -24.70
N LEU A 174 10.05 -3.39 -24.18
CA LEU A 174 9.65 -4.56 -24.99
C LEU A 174 8.17 -4.57 -25.37
N ILE A 175 7.36 -3.70 -24.79
CA ILE A 175 5.92 -3.56 -25.10
C ILE A 175 5.82 -2.65 -26.33
N LYS A 176 5.49 -3.27 -27.47
CA LYS A 176 5.25 -2.56 -28.73
C LYS A 176 3.79 -2.16 -28.91
#